data_98c41b028d2fe84525fe777dfa2a283c
#
_entry.id   98c41b028d2fe84525fe777dfa2a283c
#
_cell.length_a   1.000
_cell.length_b   1.000
_cell.length_c   1.000
_cell.angle_alpha   90.00
_cell.angle_beta   90.00
_cell.angle_gamma   90.00
#
_symmetry.space_group_name_H-M   'P 1'
#
loop_
_entity.id
_entity.type
_entity.pdbx_description
1 polymer ?
#
loop_
_entity_poly.entity_id
_entity_poly.type
_entity_poly.pdbx_seq_one_letter_code
_entity_poly.pdbx_strand_id
1 'polypeptide(L)'
;MDAWAKPQGPILVVGDSLSAEYGLKRGSGWVALLEQRLRQQGKTIAVVNASISGDTTSGGRSRLPPLLAQHQPQLVVIELGGNDALRGLPLKTSQENLQAMVQACLGVRARVLLLGMQMPPNYGPEYGAQFAAMYASVAKAKGVALVPFFLKGVADVPQADTLFQSDRIHPLEAAHPTLLDNVWPTLSKMIA
;
A
#
# COMPACT_ATOMS: atom_id res chain seq x y z
N MET A 1 32.70 -2.68 15.58
CA MET A 1 31.86 -3.71 14.91
C MET A 1 30.44 -3.12 14.81
N ASP A 2 30.12 -2.52 13.67
CA ASP A 2 28.82 -1.82 13.47
C ASP A 2 27.70 -2.83 13.25
N ALA A 3 27.15 -3.36 14.34
CA ALA A 3 26.07 -4.34 14.34
C ALA A 3 24.70 -3.79 13.92
N TRP A 4 24.65 -2.54 13.40
CA TRP A 4 23.38 -1.82 13.16
C TRP A 4 23.31 -1.08 11.82
N ALA A 5 24.05 -1.54 10.81
CA ALA A 5 23.84 -0.98 9.48
C ALA A 5 22.35 -1.14 9.10
N LYS A 6 21.69 -0.01 8.82
CA LYS A 6 20.30 -0.01 8.32
C LYS A 6 20.25 -0.86 7.05
N PRO A 7 19.22 -1.70 6.83
CA PRO A 7 19.08 -2.41 5.56
C PRO A 7 19.13 -1.41 4.41
N GLN A 8 20.03 -1.61 3.46
CA GLN A 8 20.18 -0.77 2.26
C GLN A 8 19.41 -1.33 1.07
N GLY A 9 18.45 -2.23 1.32
CA GLY A 9 17.62 -2.85 0.29
C GLY A 9 16.63 -1.90 -0.37
N PRO A 10 15.88 -2.39 -1.37
CA PRO A 10 14.87 -1.59 -2.07
C PRO A 10 13.68 -1.25 -1.18
N ILE A 11 12.82 -0.36 -1.70
CA ILE A 11 11.43 -0.26 -1.26
C ILE A 11 10.66 -1.35 -2.01
N LEU A 12 10.04 -2.27 -1.29
CA LEU A 12 9.17 -3.30 -1.85
C LEU A 12 7.71 -2.86 -1.70
N VAL A 13 6.97 -2.81 -2.80
CA VAL A 13 5.52 -2.54 -2.78
C VAL A 13 4.77 -3.84 -3.01
N VAL A 14 3.91 -4.20 -2.07
CA VAL A 14 3.04 -5.39 -2.11
C VAL A 14 1.61 -4.90 -2.07
N GLY A 15 1.00 -4.79 -3.23
CA GLY A 15 -0.33 -4.23 -3.42
C GLY A 15 -1.17 -5.03 -4.40
N ASP A 16 -2.29 -4.46 -4.73
CA ASP A 16 -3.23 -5.00 -5.71
C ASP A 16 -3.26 -4.18 -7.02
N SER A 17 -4.41 -4.08 -7.66
CA SER A 17 -4.60 -3.36 -8.93
C SER A 17 -4.30 -1.86 -8.84
N LEU A 18 -4.48 -1.24 -7.68
CA LEU A 18 -4.21 0.19 -7.48
C LEU A 18 -2.70 0.50 -7.56
N SER A 19 -1.86 -0.48 -7.27
CA SER A 19 -0.41 -0.37 -7.36
C SER A 19 0.18 -1.07 -8.58
N ALA A 20 -0.56 -2.00 -9.22
CA ALA A 20 -0.12 -2.79 -10.38
C ALA A 20 -0.39 -2.12 -11.74
N GLU A 21 -0.75 -0.84 -11.77
CA GLU A 21 -1.05 -0.07 -13.00
C GLU A 21 -2.21 -0.65 -13.84
N TYR A 22 -3.23 -1.23 -13.18
CA TYR A 22 -4.39 -1.78 -13.88
C TYR A 22 -5.08 -0.72 -14.73
N GLY A 23 -5.24 -0.99 -16.03
CA GLY A 23 -5.89 -0.07 -16.97
C GLY A 23 -5.09 1.20 -17.30
N LEU A 24 -3.84 1.31 -16.85
CA LEU A 24 -2.98 2.47 -17.08
C LEU A 24 -1.91 2.18 -18.13
N LYS A 25 -1.38 3.26 -18.69
CA LYS A 25 -0.12 3.19 -19.44
C LYS A 25 1.00 2.78 -18.47
N ARG A 26 1.84 1.85 -18.89
CA ARG A 26 2.98 1.40 -18.09
C ARG A 26 3.90 2.57 -17.74
N GLY A 27 4.26 2.68 -16.48
CA GLY A 27 5.13 3.74 -15.97
C GLY A 27 4.39 5.01 -15.54
N SER A 28 3.05 5.03 -15.53
CA SER A 28 2.24 6.17 -15.10
C SER A 28 1.56 5.99 -13.74
N GLY A 29 1.65 4.80 -13.13
CA GLY A 29 1.11 4.54 -11.81
C GLY A 29 1.95 5.17 -10.69
N TRP A 30 1.34 5.32 -9.50
CA TRP A 30 1.97 5.99 -8.37
C TRP A 30 3.31 5.38 -7.94
N VAL A 31 3.50 4.06 -8.12
CA VAL A 31 4.77 3.37 -7.79
C VAL A 31 5.89 3.79 -8.75
N ALA A 32 5.57 3.89 -10.04
CA ALA A 32 6.53 4.40 -11.03
C ALA A 32 6.85 5.89 -10.80
N LEU A 33 5.84 6.69 -10.42
CA LEU A 33 6.04 8.09 -10.03
C LEU A 33 6.88 8.21 -8.75
N LEU A 34 6.75 7.28 -7.79
CA LEU A 34 7.62 7.22 -6.61
C LEU A 34 9.08 7.03 -7.02
N GLU A 35 9.35 6.09 -7.92
CA GLU A 35 10.71 5.84 -8.39
C GLU A 35 11.29 7.07 -9.11
N GLN A 36 10.48 7.75 -9.91
CA GLN A 36 10.89 9.01 -10.57
C GLN A 36 11.20 10.11 -9.55
N ARG A 37 10.35 10.29 -8.53
CA ARG A 37 10.54 11.27 -7.44
C ARG A 37 11.81 11.01 -6.65
N LEU A 38 12.10 9.75 -6.34
CA LEU A 38 13.35 9.37 -5.66
C LEU A 38 14.58 9.75 -6.49
N ARG A 39 14.57 9.43 -7.81
CA ARG A 39 15.66 9.81 -8.73
C ARG A 39 15.85 11.33 -8.82
N GLN A 40 14.75 12.09 -8.93
CA GLN A 40 14.79 13.56 -8.97
C GLN A 40 15.39 14.17 -7.70
N GLN A 41 15.25 13.50 -6.56
CA GLN A 41 15.84 13.91 -5.29
C GLN A 41 17.26 13.34 -5.05
N GLY A 42 17.88 12.74 -6.07
CA GLY A 42 19.21 12.16 -5.94
C GLY A 42 19.30 10.91 -5.06
N LYS A 43 18.17 10.27 -4.74
CA LYS A 43 18.14 9.04 -3.96
C LYS A 43 18.29 7.83 -4.88
N THR A 44 19.27 6.98 -4.58
CA THR A 44 19.58 5.76 -5.36
C THR A 44 18.85 4.51 -4.85
N ILE A 45 17.72 4.71 -4.15
CA ILE A 45 16.93 3.62 -3.59
C ILE A 45 16.09 3.01 -4.72
N ALA A 46 16.27 1.73 -4.98
CA ALA A 46 15.46 0.99 -5.94
C ALA A 46 14.04 0.77 -5.39
N VAL A 47 13.07 0.75 -6.31
CA VAL A 47 11.67 0.39 -5.99
C VAL A 47 11.33 -0.91 -6.71
N VAL A 48 10.86 -1.90 -5.97
CA VAL A 48 10.38 -3.17 -6.50
C VAL A 48 8.87 -3.20 -6.35
N ASN A 49 8.15 -3.12 -7.47
CA ASN A 49 6.70 -3.27 -7.47
C ASN A 49 6.33 -4.74 -7.67
N ALA A 50 5.92 -5.39 -6.60
CA ALA A 50 5.43 -6.77 -6.59
C ALA A 50 3.90 -6.85 -6.47
N SER A 51 3.18 -5.80 -6.88
CA SER A 51 1.72 -5.75 -6.82
C SER A 51 1.07 -6.63 -7.89
N ILE A 52 -0.05 -7.25 -7.55
CA ILE A 52 -0.81 -8.15 -8.43
C ILE A 52 -2.28 -7.72 -8.44
N SER A 53 -2.83 -7.40 -9.62
CA SER A 53 -4.23 -7.01 -9.77
C SER A 53 -5.17 -8.10 -9.22
N GLY A 54 -6.15 -7.67 -8.42
CA GLY A 54 -7.12 -8.56 -7.80
C GLY A 54 -6.61 -9.31 -6.56
N ASP A 55 -5.39 -9.05 -6.10
CA ASP A 55 -4.83 -9.72 -4.92
C ASP A 55 -5.58 -9.35 -3.64
N THR A 56 -5.61 -10.29 -2.71
CA THR A 56 -6.20 -10.16 -1.39
C THR A 56 -5.14 -10.13 -0.30
N THR A 57 -5.52 -9.84 0.93
CA THR A 57 -4.61 -9.97 2.07
C THR A 57 -4.07 -11.39 2.23
N SER A 58 -4.86 -12.41 1.89
CA SER A 58 -4.43 -13.82 1.90
C SER A 58 -3.37 -14.11 0.83
N GLY A 59 -3.58 -13.61 -0.40
CA GLY A 59 -2.61 -13.75 -1.49
C GLY A 59 -1.31 -13.04 -1.15
N GLY A 60 -1.38 -11.78 -0.70
CA GLY A 60 -0.21 -11.03 -0.24
C GLY A 60 0.57 -11.75 0.87
N ARG A 61 -0.14 -12.26 1.89
CA ARG A 61 0.47 -13.05 2.97
C ARG A 61 1.23 -14.27 2.46
N SER A 62 0.66 -14.98 1.49
CA SER A 62 1.26 -16.21 0.96
C SER A 62 2.52 -15.96 0.15
N ARG A 63 2.58 -14.87 -0.64
CA ARG A 63 3.71 -14.56 -1.52
C ARG A 63 4.76 -13.65 -0.89
N LEU A 64 4.49 -13.04 0.27
CA LEU A 64 5.42 -12.11 0.91
C LEU A 64 6.74 -12.76 1.37
N PRO A 65 6.78 -13.96 2.01
CA PRO A 65 8.02 -14.53 2.49
C PRO A 65 9.10 -14.72 1.41
N PRO A 66 8.83 -15.30 0.23
CA PRO A 66 9.84 -15.39 -0.83
C PRO A 66 10.26 -14.02 -1.36
N LEU A 67 9.38 -13.02 -1.40
CA LEU A 67 9.74 -11.66 -1.80
C LEU A 67 10.71 -11.00 -0.80
N LEU A 68 10.47 -11.19 0.50
CA LEU A 68 11.38 -10.70 1.54
C LEU A 68 12.76 -11.35 1.44
N ALA A 69 12.82 -12.66 1.23
CA ALA A 69 14.07 -13.40 1.07
C ALA A 69 14.86 -12.95 -0.17
N GLN A 70 14.15 -12.76 -1.30
CA GLN A 70 14.75 -12.39 -2.58
C GLN A 70 15.25 -10.94 -2.59
N HIS A 71 14.47 -10.00 -2.08
CA HIS A 71 14.74 -8.58 -2.25
C HIS A 71 15.41 -7.92 -1.04
N GLN A 72 15.34 -8.54 0.14
CA GLN A 72 15.87 -8.00 1.39
C GLN A 72 15.57 -6.51 1.58
N PRO A 73 14.26 -6.11 1.53
CA PRO A 73 13.87 -4.71 1.46
C PRO A 73 14.21 -3.96 2.76
N GLN A 74 14.57 -2.69 2.64
CA GLN A 74 14.64 -1.79 3.79
C GLN A 74 13.28 -1.27 4.26
N LEU A 75 12.30 -1.22 3.34
CA LEU A 75 10.94 -0.75 3.58
C LEU A 75 9.98 -1.57 2.73
N VAL A 76 8.89 -2.02 3.33
CA VAL A 76 7.78 -2.67 2.64
C VAL A 76 6.55 -1.77 2.74
N VAL A 77 5.96 -1.43 1.60
CA VAL A 77 4.66 -0.77 1.52
C VAL A 77 3.61 -1.84 1.25
N ILE A 78 2.60 -1.95 2.11
CA ILE A 78 1.50 -2.91 1.98
C ILE A 78 0.23 -2.13 1.64
N GLU A 79 -0.30 -2.38 0.45
CA GLU A 79 -1.52 -1.78 -0.09
C GLU A 79 -2.47 -2.92 -0.50
N LEU A 80 -3.18 -3.50 0.47
CA LEU A 80 -4.08 -4.66 0.31
C LEU A 80 -5.27 -4.55 1.27
N GLY A 81 -6.36 -5.24 0.92
CA GLY A 81 -7.58 -5.35 1.71
C GLY A 81 -8.81 -4.86 0.97
N GLY A 82 -8.66 -4.02 -0.05
CA GLY A 82 -9.76 -3.57 -0.89
C GLY A 82 -10.51 -4.74 -1.53
N ASN A 83 -9.78 -5.69 -2.13
CA ASN A 83 -10.38 -6.88 -2.75
C ASN A 83 -11.04 -7.82 -1.74
N ASP A 84 -10.51 -7.90 -0.51
CA ASP A 84 -11.16 -8.65 0.58
C ASP A 84 -12.54 -8.08 0.86
N ALA A 85 -12.64 -6.77 1.04
CA ALA A 85 -13.89 -6.08 1.32
C ALA A 85 -14.88 -6.15 0.14
N LEU A 86 -14.43 -5.93 -1.09
CA LEU A 86 -15.26 -6.02 -2.29
C LEU A 86 -15.85 -7.43 -2.49
N ARG A 87 -15.16 -8.47 -2.03
CA ARG A 87 -15.62 -9.87 -2.09
C ARG A 87 -16.38 -10.32 -0.83
N GLY A 88 -16.59 -9.42 0.12
CA GLY A 88 -17.29 -9.74 1.37
C GLY A 88 -16.55 -10.72 2.27
N LEU A 89 -15.21 -10.78 2.20
CA LEU A 89 -14.43 -11.62 3.09
C LEU A 89 -14.44 -11.08 4.52
N PRO A 90 -14.33 -11.95 5.54
CA PRO A 90 -14.38 -11.51 6.93
C PRO A 90 -13.24 -10.53 7.27
N LEU A 91 -13.56 -9.35 7.78
CA LEU A 91 -12.58 -8.32 8.17
C LEU A 91 -11.56 -8.83 9.20
N LYS A 92 -11.99 -9.72 10.09
CA LYS A 92 -11.09 -10.38 11.06
C LYS A 92 -9.96 -11.13 10.34
N THR A 93 -10.28 -11.90 9.30
CA THR A 93 -9.28 -12.64 8.51
C THR A 93 -8.33 -11.69 7.80
N SER A 94 -8.85 -10.61 7.21
CA SER A 94 -8.02 -9.58 6.56
C SER A 94 -7.08 -8.91 7.57
N GLN A 95 -7.57 -8.61 8.77
CA GLN A 95 -6.76 -8.05 9.85
C GLN A 95 -5.64 -9.00 10.29
N GLU A 96 -5.95 -10.28 10.48
CA GLU A 96 -4.97 -11.31 10.85
C GLU A 96 -3.90 -11.49 9.76
N ASN A 97 -4.28 -11.44 8.48
CA ASN A 97 -3.36 -11.48 7.37
C ASN A 97 -2.43 -10.26 7.34
N LEU A 98 -2.96 -9.05 7.51
CA LEU A 98 -2.16 -7.81 7.59
C LEU A 98 -1.19 -7.87 8.78
N GLN A 99 -1.63 -8.32 9.95
CA GLN A 99 -0.77 -8.50 11.12
C GLN A 99 0.38 -9.49 10.86
N ALA A 100 0.08 -10.61 10.20
CA ALA A 100 1.07 -11.62 9.85
C ALA A 100 2.10 -11.08 8.85
N MET A 101 1.66 -10.32 7.83
CA MET A 101 2.56 -9.69 6.87
C MET A 101 3.46 -8.65 7.54
N VAL A 102 2.90 -7.79 8.38
CA VAL A 102 3.70 -6.82 9.16
C VAL A 102 4.73 -7.54 10.02
N GLN A 103 4.32 -8.59 10.72
CA GLN A 103 5.23 -9.37 11.56
C GLN A 103 6.38 -9.99 10.76
N ALA A 104 6.10 -10.54 9.57
CA ALA A 104 7.11 -11.10 8.68
C ALA A 104 8.13 -10.05 8.23
N CYS A 105 7.66 -8.85 7.87
CA CYS A 105 8.54 -7.72 7.51
C CYS A 105 9.45 -7.30 8.67
N LEU A 106 8.87 -7.14 9.87
CA LEU A 106 9.64 -6.78 11.06
C LEU A 106 10.67 -7.86 11.44
N GLY A 107 10.33 -9.14 11.21
CA GLY A 107 11.23 -10.28 11.42
C GLY A 107 12.52 -10.22 10.59
N VAL A 108 12.47 -9.62 9.41
CA VAL A 108 13.64 -9.36 8.56
C VAL A 108 14.20 -7.92 8.72
N ARG A 109 13.74 -7.19 9.74
CA ARG A 109 14.14 -5.81 10.04
C ARG A 109 13.75 -4.79 8.97
N ALA A 110 12.83 -5.11 8.09
CA ALA A 110 12.24 -4.14 7.17
C ALA A 110 11.26 -3.22 7.93
N ARG A 111 11.30 -1.93 7.61
CA ARG A 111 10.25 -0.98 8.06
C ARG A 111 8.97 -1.27 7.28
N VAL A 112 7.82 -0.90 7.84
CA VAL A 112 6.54 -1.14 7.18
C VAL A 112 5.73 0.14 7.13
N LEU A 113 5.14 0.40 5.95
CA LEU A 113 4.14 1.42 5.73
C LEU A 113 2.85 0.73 5.25
N LEU A 114 1.79 0.83 6.02
CA LEU A 114 0.45 0.41 5.61
C LEU A 114 -0.25 1.54 4.87
N LEU A 115 -0.90 1.22 3.75
CA LEU A 115 -1.82 2.13 3.07
C LEU A 115 -3.25 1.69 3.39
N GLY A 116 -3.93 2.49 4.21
CA GLY A 116 -5.32 2.26 4.60
C GLY A 116 -6.29 2.65 3.50
N MET A 117 -7.44 1.99 3.52
CA MET A 117 -8.51 2.19 2.55
C MET A 117 -9.83 2.51 3.28
N GLN A 118 -10.75 3.11 2.55
CA GLN A 118 -12.13 3.31 2.98
C GLN A 118 -13.08 2.69 1.96
N MET A 119 -14.22 2.21 2.44
CA MET A 119 -15.26 1.66 1.57
C MET A 119 -16.21 2.77 1.12
N PRO A 120 -16.74 2.68 -0.11
CA PRO A 120 -17.81 3.56 -0.57
C PRO A 120 -19.02 3.51 0.37
N PRO A 121 -19.79 4.61 0.49
CA PRO A 121 -20.92 4.71 1.43
C PRO A 121 -22.01 3.63 1.28
N ASN A 122 -22.15 3.08 0.07
CA ASN A 122 -23.14 2.03 -0.24
C ASN A 122 -22.87 0.68 0.46
N TYR A 123 -21.67 0.49 1.06
CA TYR A 123 -21.36 -0.69 1.89
C TYR A 123 -21.87 -0.57 3.32
N GLY A 124 -22.44 0.58 3.69
CA GLY A 124 -22.95 0.87 5.02
C GLY A 124 -21.91 1.48 5.95
N PRO A 125 -22.35 2.41 6.83
CA PRO A 125 -21.43 3.19 7.66
C PRO A 125 -20.68 2.34 8.69
N GLU A 126 -21.32 1.33 9.25
CA GLU A 126 -20.71 0.46 10.27
C GLU A 126 -19.58 -0.39 9.66
N TYR A 127 -19.85 -1.05 8.52
CA TYR A 127 -18.85 -1.84 7.83
C TYR A 127 -17.67 -0.98 7.37
N GLY A 128 -17.95 0.18 6.79
CA GLY A 128 -16.92 1.13 6.35
C GLY A 128 -16.02 1.61 7.50
N ALA A 129 -16.63 1.90 8.66
CA ALA A 129 -15.89 2.28 9.86
C ALA A 129 -15.00 1.14 10.39
N GLN A 130 -15.53 -0.07 10.46
CA GLN A 130 -14.77 -1.27 10.89
C GLN A 130 -13.62 -1.57 9.93
N PHE A 131 -13.86 -1.46 8.62
CA PHE A 131 -12.83 -1.67 7.60
C PHE A 131 -11.67 -0.65 7.73
N ALA A 132 -11.98 0.63 7.84
CA ALA A 132 -10.96 1.66 8.03
C ALA A 132 -10.20 1.49 9.36
N ALA A 133 -10.93 1.17 10.44
CA ALA A 133 -10.35 0.95 11.78
C ALA A 133 -9.40 -0.26 11.83
N MET A 134 -9.58 -1.25 10.97
CA MET A 134 -8.72 -2.43 10.87
C MET A 134 -7.25 -2.04 10.63
N TYR A 135 -6.99 -1.14 9.70
CA TYR A 135 -5.62 -0.67 9.39
C TYR A 135 -5.00 0.07 10.57
N ALA A 136 -5.77 0.96 11.21
CA ALA A 136 -5.31 1.71 12.37
C ALA A 136 -5.00 0.78 13.56
N SER A 137 -5.83 -0.25 13.77
CA SER A 137 -5.62 -1.27 14.78
C SER A 137 -4.31 -2.03 14.55
N VAL A 138 -4.08 -2.51 13.32
CA VAL A 138 -2.84 -3.23 12.95
C VAL A 138 -1.62 -2.33 13.11
N ALA A 139 -1.66 -1.12 12.59
CA ALA A 139 -0.56 -0.16 12.67
C ALA A 139 -0.18 0.14 14.13
N LYS A 140 -1.18 0.43 14.98
CA LYS A 140 -0.98 0.69 16.41
C LYS A 140 -0.42 -0.53 17.15
N ALA A 141 -1.00 -1.71 16.92
CA ALA A 141 -0.59 -2.95 17.61
C ALA A 141 0.84 -3.38 17.25
N LYS A 142 1.31 -3.06 16.06
CA LYS A 142 2.63 -3.44 15.57
C LYS A 142 3.65 -2.30 15.60
N GLY A 143 3.24 -1.07 15.93
CA GLY A 143 4.13 0.09 15.97
C GLY A 143 4.66 0.49 14.60
N VAL A 144 3.86 0.34 13.53
CA VAL A 144 4.26 0.66 12.16
C VAL A 144 3.53 1.89 11.61
N ALA A 145 4.07 2.47 10.56
CA ALA A 145 3.51 3.65 9.93
C ALA A 145 2.24 3.33 9.14
N LEU A 146 1.33 4.30 9.08
CA LEU A 146 0.06 4.22 8.37
C LEU A 146 -0.22 5.50 7.60
N VAL A 147 -0.62 5.37 6.34
CA VAL A 147 -1.40 6.39 5.62
C VAL A 147 -2.86 6.00 5.81
N PRO A 148 -3.66 6.76 6.56
CA PRO A 148 -5.02 6.34 6.95
C PRO A 148 -5.98 6.12 5.78
N PHE A 149 -5.85 6.94 4.73
CA PHE A 149 -6.66 6.84 3.52
C PHE A 149 -5.83 7.10 2.27
N PHE A 150 -5.51 6.04 1.54
CA PHE A 150 -4.67 6.10 0.35
C PHE A 150 -5.29 6.90 -0.80
N LEU A 151 -6.62 6.81 -0.98
CA LEU A 151 -7.37 7.51 -2.05
C LEU A 151 -7.87 8.90 -1.64
N LYS A 152 -7.32 9.51 -0.59
CA LYS A 152 -7.69 10.87 -0.16
C LYS A 152 -7.49 11.87 -1.30
N GLY A 153 -8.45 12.77 -1.50
CA GLY A 153 -8.41 13.74 -2.59
C GLY A 153 -8.72 13.16 -3.97
N VAL A 154 -9.02 11.86 -4.04
CA VAL A 154 -9.44 11.15 -5.26
C VAL A 154 -10.85 10.57 -5.09
N ALA A 155 -11.10 9.81 -4.02
CA ALA A 155 -12.37 9.14 -3.79
C ALA A 155 -13.35 9.93 -2.90
N ASP A 156 -12.85 10.92 -2.15
CA ASP A 156 -13.61 11.72 -1.18
C ASP A 156 -13.88 13.16 -1.64
N VAL A 157 -13.86 13.39 -2.95
CA VAL A 157 -14.10 14.71 -3.55
C VAL A 157 -15.40 14.70 -4.38
N PRO A 158 -16.09 15.87 -4.56
CA PRO A 158 -17.34 15.92 -5.30
C PRO A 158 -17.24 15.41 -6.74
N GLN A 159 -16.09 15.58 -7.39
CA GLN A 159 -15.84 15.15 -8.77
C GLN A 159 -15.18 13.77 -8.87
N ALA A 160 -15.25 12.94 -7.85
CA ALA A 160 -14.59 11.63 -7.80
C ALA A 160 -14.86 10.78 -9.06
N ASP A 161 -16.09 10.77 -9.56
CA ASP A 161 -16.45 9.99 -10.76
C ASP A 161 -15.59 10.33 -12.00
N THR A 162 -15.02 11.52 -12.08
CA THR A 162 -14.14 11.93 -13.19
C THR A 162 -12.68 11.49 -13.01
N LEU A 163 -12.33 10.98 -11.83
CA LEU A 163 -10.99 10.54 -11.48
C LEU A 163 -10.83 9.02 -11.52
N PHE A 164 -11.93 8.29 -11.79
CA PHE A 164 -11.94 6.83 -11.88
C PHE A 164 -12.21 6.35 -13.31
N GLN A 165 -11.75 5.14 -13.61
CA GLN A 165 -12.11 4.42 -14.83
C GLN A 165 -13.62 4.10 -14.83
N SER A 166 -14.14 3.61 -15.94
CA SER A 166 -15.57 3.31 -16.09
C SER A 166 -16.12 2.31 -15.07
N ASP A 167 -15.23 1.51 -14.46
CA ASP A 167 -15.57 0.56 -13.38
C ASP A 167 -15.79 1.23 -12.01
N ARG A 168 -15.44 2.52 -11.86
CA ARG A 168 -15.55 3.29 -10.60
C ARG A 168 -14.75 2.71 -9.42
N ILE A 169 -13.78 1.86 -9.71
CA ILE A 169 -12.90 1.21 -8.72
C ILE A 169 -11.47 1.69 -8.91
N HIS A 170 -11.00 1.72 -10.15
CA HIS A 170 -9.62 2.02 -10.46
C HIS A 170 -9.43 3.48 -10.86
N PRO A 171 -8.53 4.23 -10.19
CA PRO A 171 -8.21 5.60 -10.56
C PRO A 171 -7.65 5.71 -11.98
N LEU A 172 -7.96 6.82 -12.64
CA LEU A 172 -7.34 7.21 -13.90
C LEU A 172 -5.88 7.65 -13.68
N GLU A 173 -5.08 7.63 -14.75
CA GLU A 173 -3.68 8.08 -14.74
C GLU A 173 -3.50 9.45 -14.06
N ALA A 174 -4.40 10.40 -14.34
CA ALA A 174 -4.36 11.75 -13.77
C ALA A 174 -4.49 11.81 -12.24
N ALA A 175 -5.04 10.78 -11.59
CA ALA A 175 -5.17 10.72 -10.14
C ALA A 175 -3.91 10.18 -9.41
N HIS A 176 -3.03 9.47 -10.12
CA HIS A 176 -1.87 8.82 -9.50
C HIS A 176 -0.84 9.77 -8.87
N PRO A 177 -0.61 11.00 -9.37
CA PRO A 177 0.20 11.98 -8.65
C PRO A 177 -0.35 12.28 -7.24
N THR A 178 -1.68 12.41 -7.09
CA THR A 178 -2.33 12.61 -5.78
C THR A 178 -2.14 11.40 -4.87
N LEU A 179 -2.22 10.18 -5.40
CA LEU A 179 -1.94 8.97 -4.62
C LEU A 179 -0.51 8.97 -4.08
N LEU A 180 0.46 9.34 -4.91
CA LEU A 180 1.84 9.47 -4.45
C LEU A 180 1.99 10.58 -3.40
N ASP A 181 1.30 11.70 -3.57
CA ASP A 181 1.35 12.82 -2.61
C ASP A 181 0.73 12.44 -1.25
N ASN A 182 -0.22 11.52 -1.22
CA ASN A 182 -0.75 10.96 0.03
C ASN A 182 0.26 10.06 0.76
N VAL A 183 1.08 9.33 0.02
CA VAL A 183 2.08 8.39 0.56
C VAL A 183 3.38 9.09 0.94
N TRP A 184 3.80 10.06 0.14
CA TRP A 184 5.13 10.68 0.20
C TRP A 184 5.51 11.30 1.55
N PRO A 185 4.64 12.05 2.26
CA PRO A 185 5.02 12.70 3.53
C PRO A 185 5.43 11.71 4.62
N THR A 186 4.83 10.52 4.62
CA THR A 186 5.17 9.45 5.56
C THR A 186 6.37 8.67 5.08
N LEU A 187 6.36 8.24 3.83
CA LEU A 187 7.41 7.42 3.23
C LEU A 187 8.76 8.13 3.23
N SER A 188 8.81 9.41 2.88
CA SER A 188 10.05 10.19 2.81
C SER A 188 10.80 10.25 4.15
N LYS A 189 10.07 10.33 5.27
CA LYS A 189 10.64 10.29 6.63
C LYS A 189 11.19 8.91 6.99
N MET A 190 10.67 7.87 6.36
CA MET A 190 11.11 6.50 6.61
C MET A 190 12.37 6.12 5.82
N ILE A 191 12.74 6.86 4.79
CA ILE A 191 13.91 6.62 3.94
C ILE A 191 14.98 7.72 4.07
N ALA A 192 14.80 8.62 5.02
CA ALA A 192 15.73 9.71 5.34
C ALA A 192 17.00 9.17 6.03
#